data_7a8f0c7f6f26b8b2afcff1e61375f749
#
_entry.id   7a8f0c7f6f26b8b2afcff1e61375f749
#
_cell.length_a   1.000
_cell.length_b   1.000
_cell.length_c   1.000
_cell.angle_alpha   90.00
_cell.angle_beta   90.00
_cell.angle_gamma   90.00
#
_symmetry.space_group_name_H-M   'P 1'
#
loop_
_entity.id
_entity.type
_entity.pdbx_description
1 polymer ?
#
loop_
_entity_poly.entity_id
_entity_poly.type
_entity_poly.pdbx_seq_one_letter_code
_entity_poly.pdbx_strand_id
1 'polypeptide(L)'
;MNKPKLEDYKVEKDKADYLLIIEGRTYLGNNVYKDVTLDIPVSVLVYELNDEVFNKMVEDYVRKNITNYTSYSTQMVEVEKKEEITFVVSISEQDKANEWIDEQVETHKHKGVTSGERFGYQFIPTGLGVCVSVIDLLTGESKDVTDYSNF
;
A
#
# COMPACT_ATOMS: atom_id res chain seq x y z
N MET A 1 -1.88 16.47 -33.48
CA MET A 1 -1.68 15.65 -32.26
C MET A 1 -1.19 16.54 -31.12
N ASN A 2 -1.82 16.41 -29.97
CA ASN A 2 -1.32 17.07 -28.78
C ASN A 2 0.00 16.43 -28.33
N LYS A 3 0.98 17.28 -28.01
CA LYS A 3 2.23 16.78 -27.42
C LYS A 3 1.94 16.19 -26.05
N PRO A 4 2.53 15.04 -25.66
CA PRO A 4 2.34 14.47 -24.36
C PRO A 4 2.83 15.43 -23.26
N LYS A 5 2.07 15.53 -22.18
CA LYS A 5 2.40 16.33 -21.00
C LYS A 5 2.58 15.41 -19.81
N LEU A 6 3.41 15.80 -18.87
CA LEU A 6 3.64 14.99 -17.67
C LEU A 6 2.34 14.74 -16.88
N GLU A 7 1.44 15.73 -16.89
CA GLU A 7 0.12 15.62 -16.27
C GLU A 7 -0.72 14.46 -16.82
N ASP A 8 -0.50 14.04 -18.08
CA ASP A 8 -1.23 12.92 -18.70
C ASP A 8 -0.82 11.54 -18.11
N TYR A 9 0.36 11.47 -17.49
CA TYR A 9 0.93 10.25 -16.89
C TYR A 9 0.88 10.28 -15.35
N LYS A 10 0.52 11.40 -14.78
CA LYS A 10 0.39 11.58 -13.34
C LYS A 10 -0.80 10.80 -12.81
N VAL A 11 -0.60 10.07 -11.72
CA VAL A 11 -1.63 9.27 -11.05
C VAL A 11 -1.66 9.58 -9.56
N GLU A 12 -2.68 9.08 -8.86
CA GLU A 12 -2.70 9.12 -7.40
C GLU A 12 -1.57 8.27 -6.82
N LYS A 13 -1.02 8.67 -5.68
CA LYS A 13 0.16 8.06 -5.08
C LYS A 13 0.00 6.55 -4.82
N ASP A 14 -1.19 6.10 -4.44
CA ASP A 14 -1.52 4.70 -4.19
C ASP A 14 -1.64 3.85 -5.47
N LYS A 15 -1.82 4.50 -6.63
CA LYS A 15 -1.92 3.87 -7.96
C LYS A 15 -0.64 4.01 -8.78
N ALA A 16 0.39 4.65 -8.24
CA ALA A 16 1.64 4.88 -8.94
C ALA A 16 2.44 3.59 -9.11
N ASP A 17 2.98 3.40 -10.31
CA ASP A 17 3.96 2.35 -10.60
C ASP A 17 5.38 2.84 -10.33
N TYR A 18 5.61 4.12 -10.54
CA TYR A 18 6.90 4.78 -10.33
C TYR A 18 6.73 6.15 -9.71
N LEU A 19 7.77 6.59 -9.03
CA LEU A 19 7.93 7.96 -8.56
C LEU A 19 8.99 8.65 -9.41
N LEU A 20 8.58 9.67 -10.15
CA LEU A 20 9.50 10.55 -10.86
C LEU A 20 9.97 11.64 -9.91
N ILE A 21 11.23 11.60 -9.53
CA ILE A 21 11.86 12.60 -8.66
C ILE A 21 12.61 13.60 -9.55
N ILE A 22 12.25 14.87 -9.46
CA ILE A 22 12.91 15.97 -10.13
C ILE A 22 13.60 16.82 -9.06
N GLU A 23 14.91 16.88 -9.11
CA GLU A 23 15.73 17.74 -8.26
C GLU A 23 16.21 18.94 -9.07
N GLY A 24 15.72 20.11 -8.73
CA GLY A 24 16.06 21.36 -9.41
C GLY A 24 16.80 22.34 -8.50
N ARG A 25 17.55 23.23 -9.11
CA ARG A 25 18.19 24.35 -8.44
C ARG A 25 17.67 25.66 -8.99
N THR A 26 17.17 26.52 -8.11
CA THR A 26 16.58 27.82 -8.42
C THR A 26 17.53 28.93 -7.99
N TYR A 27 17.70 29.95 -8.85
CA TYR A 27 18.44 31.16 -8.51
C TYR A 27 17.50 32.18 -7.86
N LEU A 28 17.87 32.65 -6.68
CA LEU A 28 17.09 33.60 -5.87
C LEU A 28 17.62 35.05 -5.96
N GLY A 29 18.70 35.28 -6.73
CA GLY A 29 19.39 36.58 -6.76
C GLY A 29 20.58 36.63 -5.78
N ASN A 30 21.48 37.60 -5.99
CA ASN A 30 22.64 37.84 -5.12
C ASN A 30 23.52 36.59 -4.87
N ASN A 31 23.70 35.75 -5.90
CA ASN A 31 24.43 34.47 -5.82
C ASN A 31 23.85 33.46 -4.80
N VAL A 32 22.55 33.58 -4.49
CA VAL A 32 21.83 32.65 -3.62
C VAL A 32 21.03 31.67 -4.46
N TYR A 33 21.14 30.39 -4.14
CA TYR A 33 20.45 29.28 -4.79
C TYR A 33 19.64 28.49 -3.78
N LYS A 34 18.55 27.88 -4.25
CA LYS A 34 17.70 26.97 -3.46
C LYS A 34 17.50 25.68 -4.24
N ASP A 35 17.65 24.56 -3.55
CA ASP A 35 17.30 23.26 -4.09
C ASP A 35 15.80 22.97 -3.91
N VAL A 36 15.16 22.46 -4.95
CA VAL A 36 13.74 22.13 -4.99
C VAL A 36 13.59 20.69 -5.45
N THR A 37 12.86 19.88 -4.69
CA THR A 37 12.54 18.50 -5.05
C THR A 37 11.05 18.36 -5.35
N LEU A 38 10.72 17.77 -6.49
CA LEU A 38 9.36 17.43 -6.88
C LEU A 38 9.24 15.92 -6.98
N ASP A 39 8.31 15.34 -6.25
CA ASP A 39 8.00 13.91 -6.28
C ASP A 39 6.67 13.71 -7.01
N ILE A 40 6.72 13.11 -8.19
CA ILE A 40 5.56 12.99 -9.08
C ILE A 40 5.23 11.51 -9.26
N PRO A 41 4.09 11.03 -8.71
CA PRO A 41 3.64 9.67 -8.95
C PRO A 41 3.15 9.52 -10.39
N VAL A 42 3.70 8.54 -11.11
CA VAL A 42 3.40 8.30 -12.53
C VAL A 42 3.06 6.83 -12.79
N SER A 43 2.32 6.61 -13.87
CA SER A 43 2.02 5.27 -14.37
C SER A 43 3.16 4.67 -15.17
N VAL A 44 3.17 3.35 -15.34
CA VAL A 44 4.14 2.63 -16.15
C VAL A 44 4.19 3.10 -17.63
N LEU A 45 3.09 3.68 -18.11
CA LEU A 45 2.98 4.17 -19.50
C LEU A 45 4.05 5.22 -19.86
N VAL A 46 4.65 5.86 -18.87
CA VAL A 46 5.75 6.80 -19.09
C VAL A 46 6.96 6.13 -19.76
N TYR A 47 7.17 4.83 -19.55
CA TYR A 47 8.23 4.04 -20.18
C TYR A 47 8.00 3.74 -21.66
N GLU A 48 6.77 3.91 -22.16
CA GLU A 48 6.46 3.77 -23.60
C GLU A 48 6.93 4.97 -24.41
N LEU A 49 7.31 6.06 -23.75
CA LEU A 49 7.83 7.25 -24.38
C LEU A 49 9.32 7.05 -24.77
N ASN A 50 9.71 7.52 -25.95
CA ASN A 50 11.13 7.61 -26.26
C ASN A 50 11.80 8.71 -25.42
N ASP A 51 13.13 8.65 -25.32
CA ASP A 51 13.92 9.55 -24.48
C ASP A 51 13.74 11.03 -24.85
N GLU A 52 13.66 11.34 -26.15
CA GLU A 52 13.48 12.71 -26.63
C GLU A 52 12.15 13.30 -26.18
N VAL A 53 11.06 12.54 -26.34
CA VAL A 53 9.71 12.94 -25.92
C VAL A 53 9.64 13.05 -24.39
N PHE A 54 10.19 12.10 -23.67
CA PHE A 54 10.23 12.13 -22.20
C PHE A 54 11.00 13.35 -21.68
N ASN A 55 12.22 13.58 -22.20
CA ASN A 55 13.04 14.70 -21.76
C ASN A 55 12.38 16.06 -22.05
N LYS A 56 11.75 16.19 -23.20
CA LYS A 56 11.01 17.41 -23.54
C LYS A 56 9.81 17.66 -22.64
N MET A 57 9.07 16.61 -22.34
CA MET A 57 7.92 16.66 -21.44
C MET A 57 8.33 17.06 -20.01
N VAL A 58 9.44 16.51 -19.51
CA VAL A 58 10.00 16.86 -18.20
C VAL A 58 10.51 18.30 -18.19
N GLU A 59 11.23 18.72 -19.23
CA GLU A 59 11.71 20.11 -19.36
C GLU A 59 10.55 21.12 -19.31
N ASP A 60 9.48 20.87 -20.05
CA ASP A 60 8.30 21.72 -20.07
C ASP A 60 7.63 21.78 -18.69
N TYR A 61 7.59 20.66 -17.98
CA TYR A 61 7.05 20.59 -16.62
C TYR A 61 7.92 21.36 -15.61
N VAL A 62 9.23 21.21 -15.67
CA VAL A 62 10.19 21.95 -14.82
C VAL A 62 10.07 23.45 -15.06
N ARG A 63 10.02 23.87 -16.32
CA ARG A 63 9.89 25.28 -16.72
C ARG A 63 8.62 25.90 -16.16
N LYS A 64 7.53 25.14 -16.10
CA LYS A 64 6.23 25.59 -15.58
C LYS A 64 6.17 25.63 -14.05
N ASN A 65 6.84 24.71 -13.37
CA ASN A 65 6.66 24.46 -11.93
C ASN A 65 7.83 24.93 -11.07
N ILE A 66 9.00 25.14 -11.65
CA ILE A 66 10.20 25.63 -10.93
C ILE A 66 10.62 26.96 -11.54
N THR A 67 10.31 28.05 -10.86
CA THR A 67 10.65 29.40 -11.32
C THR A 67 12.17 29.63 -11.25
N ASN A 68 12.73 30.22 -12.32
CA ASN A 68 14.15 30.59 -12.40
C ASN A 68 15.10 29.40 -12.13
N TYR A 69 14.77 28.20 -12.59
CA TYR A 69 15.67 27.07 -12.46
C TYR A 69 16.94 27.27 -13.30
N THR A 70 18.07 26.83 -12.76
CA THR A 70 19.38 26.87 -13.44
C THR A 70 19.82 25.50 -13.92
N SER A 71 19.42 24.47 -13.23
CA SER A 71 19.69 23.06 -13.57
C SER A 71 18.65 22.17 -12.93
N TYR A 72 18.48 20.96 -13.45
CA TYR A 72 17.69 19.91 -12.83
C TYR A 72 18.23 18.53 -13.22
N SER A 73 17.91 17.55 -12.41
CA SER A 73 18.14 16.13 -12.67
C SER A 73 16.86 15.34 -12.40
N THR A 74 16.76 14.17 -12.99
CA THR A 74 15.61 13.28 -12.82
C THR A 74 16.05 11.90 -12.39
N GLN A 75 15.22 11.26 -11.56
CA GLN A 75 15.37 9.88 -11.15
C GLN A 75 14.00 9.20 -11.17
N MET A 76 13.94 7.98 -11.71
CA MET A 76 12.74 7.16 -11.68
C MET A 76 12.93 6.04 -10.68
N VAL A 77 12.05 5.98 -9.68
CA VAL A 77 12.08 4.96 -8.62
C VAL A 77 10.82 4.12 -8.68
N GLU A 78 10.99 2.80 -8.73
CA GLU A 78 9.86 1.87 -8.68
C GLU A 78 9.18 1.94 -7.32
N VAL A 79 7.85 2.03 -7.33
CA VAL A 79 7.04 2.02 -6.10
C VAL A 79 6.72 0.59 -5.73
N GLU A 80 7.14 0.16 -4.56
CA GLU A 80 6.74 -1.13 -4.02
C GLU A 80 5.24 -1.10 -3.71
N LYS A 81 4.47 -1.92 -4.43
CA LYS A 81 3.06 -2.17 -4.13
C LYS A 81 3.00 -3.24 -3.05
N LYS A 82 2.55 -2.87 -1.86
CA LYS A 82 2.19 -3.85 -0.84
C LYS A 82 0.87 -4.49 -1.25
N GLU A 83 0.91 -5.76 -1.59
CA GLU A 83 -0.30 -6.54 -1.71
C GLU A 83 -0.82 -6.80 -0.29
N GLU A 84 -1.93 -6.16 0.05
CA GLU A 84 -2.64 -6.43 1.31
C GLU A 84 -3.63 -7.56 1.05
N ILE A 85 -3.45 -8.68 1.75
CA ILE A 85 -4.42 -9.74 1.79
C ILE A 85 -5.29 -9.49 3.01
N THR A 86 -6.57 -9.23 2.79
CA THR A 86 -7.54 -9.02 3.87
C THR A 86 -8.39 -10.28 4.04
N PHE A 87 -8.39 -10.83 5.25
CA PHE A 87 -9.29 -11.89 5.65
C PHE A 87 -10.44 -11.32 6.45
N VAL A 88 -11.65 -11.77 6.16
CA VAL A 88 -12.86 -11.31 6.82
C VAL A 88 -13.49 -12.46 7.57
N VAL A 89 -13.83 -12.23 8.83
CA VAL A 89 -14.62 -13.15 9.66
C VAL A 89 -16.09 -12.73 9.54
N SER A 90 -16.97 -13.64 9.10
CA SER A 90 -18.40 -13.39 9.04
C SER A 90 -19.03 -13.32 10.43
N ILE A 91 -20.23 -12.75 10.52
CA ILE A 91 -20.97 -12.70 11.80
C ILE A 91 -21.20 -14.11 12.35
N SER A 92 -21.58 -15.06 11.48
CA SER A 92 -21.79 -16.45 11.86
C SER A 92 -20.52 -17.11 12.43
N GLU A 93 -19.37 -16.87 11.79
CA GLU A 93 -18.07 -17.36 12.25
C GLU A 93 -17.67 -16.71 13.57
N GLN A 94 -17.91 -15.41 13.71
CA GLN A 94 -17.62 -14.68 14.94
C GLN A 94 -18.48 -15.18 16.12
N ASP A 95 -19.75 -15.45 15.90
CA ASP A 95 -20.64 -15.98 16.93
C ASP A 95 -20.17 -17.36 17.41
N LYS A 96 -19.85 -18.27 16.49
CA LYS A 96 -19.29 -19.59 16.83
C LYS A 96 -17.95 -19.46 17.58
N ALA A 97 -17.10 -18.53 17.17
CA ALA A 97 -15.81 -18.29 17.83
C ALA A 97 -16.03 -17.77 19.25
N ASN A 98 -16.94 -16.83 19.45
CA ASN A 98 -17.23 -16.27 20.77
C ASN A 98 -17.79 -17.33 21.74
N GLU A 99 -18.69 -18.19 21.29
CA GLU A 99 -19.20 -19.29 22.11
C GLU A 99 -18.05 -20.19 22.58
N TRP A 100 -17.18 -20.59 21.69
CA TRP A 100 -16.04 -21.45 22.03
C TRP A 100 -15.02 -20.74 22.93
N ILE A 101 -14.77 -19.44 22.70
CA ILE A 101 -13.88 -18.62 23.53
C ILE A 101 -14.42 -18.58 24.97
N ASP A 102 -15.73 -18.36 25.15
CA ASP A 102 -16.35 -18.34 26.46
C ASP A 102 -16.22 -19.70 27.17
N GLU A 103 -16.39 -20.81 26.45
CA GLU A 103 -16.16 -22.16 26.99
C GLU A 103 -14.69 -22.36 27.41
N GLN A 104 -13.72 -21.91 26.60
CA GLN A 104 -12.29 -22.01 26.92
C GLN A 104 -11.92 -21.17 28.13
N VAL A 105 -12.46 -19.95 28.24
CA VAL A 105 -12.22 -19.08 29.39
C VAL A 105 -12.77 -19.68 30.68
N GLU A 106 -13.94 -20.32 30.64
CA GLU A 106 -14.52 -21.01 31.80
C GLU A 106 -13.76 -22.28 32.17
N THR A 107 -13.33 -23.05 31.18
CA THR A 107 -12.63 -24.34 31.39
C THR A 107 -11.19 -24.16 31.83
N HIS A 108 -10.50 -23.17 31.24
CA HIS A 108 -9.07 -22.88 31.45
C HIS A 108 -8.88 -21.45 31.94
N LYS A 109 -9.11 -21.21 33.24
CA LYS A 109 -8.93 -19.88 33.84
C LYS A 109 -7.46 -19.55 34.02
N HIS A 110 -6.99 -18.52 33.34
CA HIS A 110 -5.64 -17.99 33.47
C HIS A 110 -5.67 -16.56 34.00
N LYS A 111 -4.89 -16.28 35.05
CA LYS A 111 -4.75 -14.94 35.61
C LYS A 111 -3.71 -14.14 34.81
N GLY A 112 -4.01 -12.87 34.53
CA GLY A 112 -3.08 -11.93 33.96
C GLY A 112 -2.96 -11.95 32.42
N VAL A 113 -3.84 -12.70 31.72
CA VAL A 113 -3.90 -12.72 30.26
C VAL A 113 -5.23 -12.20 29.77
N THR A 114 -5.21 -11.23 28.88
CA THR A 114 -6.43 -10.69 28.24
C THR A 114 -6.89 -11.58 27.09
N SER A 115 -8.18 -11.53 26.77
CA SER A 115 -8.74 -12.30 25.64
C SER A 115 -8.06 -11.99 24.32
N GLY A 116 -7.63 -10.74 24.10
CA GLY A 116 -6.94 -10.32 22.88
C GLY A 116 -5.53 -10.87 22.75
N GLU A 117 -4.89 -11.25 23.86
CA GLU A 117 -3.56 -11.87 23.85
C GLU A 117 -3.63 -13.41 23.79
N ARG A 118 -4.76 -13.98 24.19
CA ARG A 118 -4.95 -15.43 24.33
C ARG A 118 -5.50 -16.06 23.06
N PHE A 119 -6.44 -15.42 22.40
CA PHE A 119 -7.14 -15.98 21.25
C PHE A 119 -6.74 -15.29 19.95
N GLY A 120 -6.61 -16.08 18.89
CA GLY A 120 -6.32 -15.62 17.54
C GLY A 120 -7.18 -16.34 16.51
N TYR A 121 -7.21 -15.79 15.30
CA TYR A 121 -7.83 -16.44 14.15
C TYR A 121 -6.76 -17.01 13.22
N GLN A 122 -7.04 -18.18 12.68
CA GLN A 122 -6.24 -18.79 11.63
C GLN A 122 -7.08 -18.89 10.36
N PHE A 123 -6.51 -18.44 9.26
CA PHE A 123 -7.15 -18.45 7.94
C PHE A 123 -6.41 -19.41 7.03
N ILE A 124 -7.12 -20.36 6.43
CA ILE A 124 -6.55 -21.33 5.50
C ILE A 124 -7.24 -21.18 4.15
N PRO A 125 -6.61 -20.49 3.19
CA PRO A 125 -7.14 -20.40 1.83
C PRO A 125 -7.17 -21.77 1.17
N THR A 126 -8.29 -22.09 0.54
CA THR A 126 -8.49 -23.31 -0.24
C THR A 126 -8.99 -22.99 -1.63
N GLY A 127 -9.06 -23.95 -2.52
CA GLY A 127 -9.63 -23.75 -3.86
C GLY A 127 -11.14 -23.45 -3.88
N LEU A 128 -11.84 -23.66 -2.77
CA LEU A 128 -13.28 -23.45 -2.64
C LEU A 128 -13.64 -22.22 -1.78
N GLY A 129 -12.72 -21.73 -1.00
CA GLY A 129 -12.92 -20.60 -0.10
C GLY A 129 -11.86 -20.55 1.01
N VAL A 130 -12.13 -19.79 2.06
CA VAL A 130 -11.22 -19.63 3.20
C VAL A 130 -11.81 -20.34 4.41
N CYS A 131 -11.10 -21.33 4.94
CA CYS A 131 -11.44 -21.93 6.23
C CYS A 131 -10.96 -21.02 7.35
N VAL A 132 -11.82 -20.83 8.36
CA VAL A 132 -11.55 -19.98 9.52
C VAL A 132 -11.58 -20.82 10.79
N SER A 133 -10.52 -20.74 11.56
CA SER A 133 -10.43 -21.37 12.89
C SER A 133 -10.07 -20.34 13.94
N VAL A 134 -10.61 -20.49 15.13
CA VAL A 134 -10.14 -19.77 16.32
C VAL A 134 -9.19 -20.67 17.11
N ILE A 135 -8.13 -20.09 17.62
CA ILE A 135 -7.09 -20.82 18.38
C ILE A 135 -6.89 -20.19 19.76
N ASP A 136 -6.79 -21.03 20.77
CA ASP A 136 -6.32 -20.64 22.10
C ASP A 136 -4.78 -20.78 22.14
N LEU A 137 -4.09 -19.65 22.14
CA LEU A 137 -2.63 -19.59 22.11
C LEU A 137 -1.98 -20.11 23.40
N LEU A 138 -2.73 -20.22 24.51
CA LEU A 138 -2.21 -20.76 25.76
C LEU A 138 -2.29 -22.29 25.81
N THR A 139 -3.37 -22.88 25.30
CA THR A 139 -3.57 -24.34 25.34
C THR A 139 -3.16 -25.02 24.06
N GLY A 140 -3.09 -24.29 22.93
CA GLY A 140 -2.88 -24.83 21.59
C GLY A 140 -4.13 -25.46 20.98
N GLU A 141 -5.26 -25.45 21.67
CA GLU A 141 -6.54 -25.96 21.15
C GLU A 141 -7.10 -25.00 20.10
N SER A 142 -7.81 -25.55 19.12
CA SER A 142 -8.47 -24.77 18.07
C SER A 142 -9.85 -25.31 17.74
N LYS A 143 -10.68 -24.43 17.20
CA LYS A 143 -12.03 -24.74 16.74
C LYS A 143 -12.24 -24.21 15.34
N ASP A 144 -12.64 -25.08 14.42
CA ASP A 144 -13.12 -24.65 13.09
C ASP A 144 -14.49 -23.97 13.25
N VAL A 145 -14.55 -22.73 12.80
CA VAL A 145 -15.76 -21.88 12.86
C VAL A 145 -16.25 -21.51 11.47
N THR A 146 -15.64 -22.06 10.43
CA THR A 146 -15.93 -21.76 9.02
C THR A 146 -17.43 -21.79 8.72
N ASP A 147 -17.89 -20.77 8.01
CA ASP A 147 -19.22 -20.76 7.42
C ASP A 147 -19.18 -21.42 6.04
N TYR A 148 -19.49 -22.72 6.01
CA TYR A 148 -19.47 -23.52 4.80
C TYR A 148 -20.63 -23.23 3.83
N SER A 149 -21.56 -22.35 4.18
CA SER A 149 -22.69 -21.99 3.31
C SER A 149 -22.25 -21.23 2.05
N ASN A 150 -21.04 -20.69 2.05
CA ASN A 150 -20.45 -19.91 0.96
C ASN A 150 -19.43 -20.70 0.11
N PHE A 151 -19.33 -22.01 0.32
CA PHE A 151 -18.43 -22.90 -0.43
C PHE A 151 -19.08 -23.51 -1.66
#